data_1e1283a38cbd10283e2ef5dd38b5d578
#
_entry.id   1e1283a38cbd10283e2ef5dd38b5d578
#
_cell.length_a   1.000
_cell.length_b   1.000
_cell.length_c   1.000
_cell.angle_alpha   90.00
_cell.angle_beta   90.00
_cell.angle_gamma   90.00
#
_symmetry.space_group_name_H-M   'P 1'
#
loop_
_entity.id
_entity.type
_entity.pdbx_description
1 polymer ?
#
loop_
_entity_poly.entity_id
_entity_poly.type
_entity_poly.pdbx_seq_one_letter_code
_entity_poly.pdbx_strand_id
1 'polypeptide(L)'
;YNFDKKMINLLSSINKRAIYKNYPRRNYIDTNPIDDYAKKFENVKVIDGNYDFRYVNTLGDLFIISNVGQASTITWMINLGKPIIYLYTNKSDFLNTQAIDLVKKFFIFIDTDHYGWESDLKNILNKPYSELKKMWKDKQLYIDKYEEEWLTGKNLHAGKLGAKYIKELILQNTKK
;
A
#
# COMPACT_ATOMS: atom_id res chain seq x y z
N TYR A 1 -8.16 -1.21 -16.22
CA TYR A 1 -8.71 -0.04 -16.92
C TYR A 1 -10.06 0.42 -16.37
N ASN A 2 -11.08 -0.45 -16.32
CA ASN A 2 -12.41 -0.06 -15.82
C ASN A 2 -12.39 0.26 -14.32
N PHE A 3 -11.60 -0.48 -13.54
CA PHE A 3 -11.40 -0.23 -12.12
C PHE A 3 -10.73 1.13 -11.88
N ASP A 4 -9.65 1.42 -12.61
CA ASP A 4 -8.94 2.70 -12.49
C ASP A 4 -9.83 3.89 -12.83
N LYS A 5 -10.65 3.77 -13.89
CA LYS A 5 -11.64 4.80 -14.24
C LYS A 5 -12.65 5.03 -13.11
N LYS A 6 -13.17 3.96 -12.51
CA LYS A 6 -14.09 4.08 -11.36
C LYS A 6 -13.40 4.78 -10.20
N MET A 7 -12.16 4.43 -9.88
CA MET A 7 -11.38 5.08 -8.85
C MET A 7 -11.17 6.57 -9.12
N ILE A 8 -10.77 6.93 -10.34
CA ILE A 8 -10.57 8.34 -10.71
C ILE A 8 -11.88 9.12 -10.63
N ASN A 9 -13.00 8.57 -11.10
CA ASN A 9 -14.31 9.20 -10.97
C ASN A 9 -14.71 9.40 -9.52
N LEU A 10 -14.47 8.42 -8.66
CA LEU A 10 -14.73 8.54 -7.24
C LEU A 10 -13.86 9.65 -6.62
N LEU A 11 -12.56 9.62 -6.88
CA LEU A 11 -11.62 10.63 -6.37
C LEU A 11 -11.94 12.03 -6.89
N SER A 12 -12.38 12.17 -8.14
CA SER A 12 -12.80 13.46 -8.70
C SER A 12 -14.08 14.01 -8.07
N SER A 13 -14.93 13.11 -7.52
CA SER A 13 -16.21 13.49 -6.89
C SER A 13 -16.09 13.93 -5.43
N ILE A 14 -14.92 13.84 -4.83
CA ILE A 14 -14.67 14.28 -3.45
C ILE A 14 -14.00 15.65 -3.44
N ASN A 15 -14.29 16.46 -2.40
CA ASN A 15 -13.68 17.78 -2.23
C ASN A 15 -12.30 17.68 -1.57
N LYS A 16 -11.40 16.89 -2.19
CA LYS A 16 -10.01 16.73 -1.76
C LYS A 16 -9.10 16.62 -2.97
N ARG A 17 -7.86 17.03 -2.82
CA ARG A 17 -6.84 16.81 -3.86
C ARG A 17 -6.43 15.35 -3.86
N ALA A 18 -6.39 14.75 -5.03
CA ALA A 18 -5.90 13.39 -5.23
C ALA A 18 -4.65 13.40 -6.12
N ILE A 19 -3.75 12.48 -5.85
CA ILE A 19 -2.58 12.22 -6.69
C ILE A 19 -2.71 10.80 -7.21
N TYR A 20 -2.75 10.68 -8.52
CA TYR A 20 -2.73 9.39 -9.20
C TYR A 20 -1.33 9.09 -9.69
N LYS A 21 -0.75 7.99 -9.20
CA LYS A 21 0.55 7.50 -9.64
C LYS A 21 0.39 6.09 -10.20
N ASN A 22 0.67 5.97 -11.47
CA ASN A 22 0.66 4.69 -12.15
C ASN A 22 1.91 3.85 -11.86
N TYR A 23 1.86 2.58 -12.22
CA TYR A 23 3.02 1.70 -12.16
C TYR A 23 4.07 2.10 -13.22
N PRO A 24 5.37 2.00 -12.92
CA PRO A 24 6.43 2.30 -13.90
C PRO A 24 6.28 1.43 -15.15
N ARG A 25 6.30 2.06 -16.31
CA ARG A 25 6.25 1.35 -17.58
C ARG A 25 7.65 0.94 -17.98
N ARG A 26 7.85 -0.32 -18.21
CA ARG A 26 9.17 -0.79 -18.64
C ARG A 26 9.37 -0.77 -20.15
N ASN A 27 8.32 -0.84 -20.98
CA ASN A 27 8.47 -1.05 -22.42
C ASN A 27 7.33 -0.51 -23.30
N TYR A 28 6.60 0.53 -22.89
CA TYR A 28 5.52 1.06 -23.73
C TYR A 28 5.86 2.44 -24.27
N ILE A 29 5.75 2.59 -25.57
CA ILE A 29 5.95 3.85 -26.29
C ILE A 29 4.71 4.75 -26.15
N ASP A 30 3.53 4.15 -25.91
CA ASP A 30 2.27 4.86 -25.87
C ASP A 30 1.91 5.44 -24.50
N THR A 31 1.21 6.56 -24.51
CA THR A 31 0.62 7.18 -23.32
C THR A 31 -0.40 6.23 -22.67
N ASN A 32 -0.47 6.23 -21.33
CA ASN A 32 -1.49 5.45 -20.63
C ASN A 32 -2.84 6.16 -20.75
N PRO A 33 -3.85 5.55 -21.37
CA PRO A 33 -5.16 6.18 -21.51
C PRO A 33 -5.80 6.54 -20.16
N ILE A 34 -5.36 5.93 -19.07
CA ILE A 34 -5.80 6.29 -17.71
C ILE A 34 -5.18 7.60 -17.23
N ASP A 35 -3.90 7.85 -17.54
CA ASP A 35 -3.24 9.10 -17.19
C ASP A 35 -3.95 10.29 -17.90
N ASP A 36 -4.28 10.12 -19.17
CA ASP A 36 -4.99 11.14 -19.93
C ASP A 36 -6.45 11.30 -19.46
N TYR A 37 -7.06 10.22 -19.00
CA TYR A 37 -8.36 10.29 -18.38
C TYR A 37 -8.33 11.05 -17.06
N ALA A 38 -7.35 10.78 -16.19
CA ALA A 38 -7.21 11.42 -14.90
C ALA A 38 -6.91 12.92 -15.02
N LYS A 39 -6.13 13.34 -16.02
CA LYS A 39 -5.83 14.75 -16.29
C LYS A 39 -7.06 15.62 -16.61
N LYS A 40 -8.20 15.02 -16.91
CA LYS A 40 -9.45 15.76 -17.16
C LYS A 40 -10.07 16.37 -15.89
N PHE A 41 -9.61 15.96 -14.72
CA PHE A 41 -10.18 16.37 -13.45
C PHE A 41 -9.21 17.29 -12.70
N GLU A 42 -9.64 18.49 -12.36
CA GLU A 42 -8.79 19.53 -11.74
C GLU A 42 -8.22 19.11 -10.37
N ASN A 43 -8.98 18.34 -9.60
CA ASN A 43 -8.56 17.88 -8.28
C ASN A 43 -7.72 16.60 -8.32
N VAL A 44 -7.47 16.01 -9.50
CA VAL A 44 -6.67 14.79 -9.68
C VAL A 44 -5.38 15.12 -10.41
N LYS A 45 -4.25 15.13 -9.70
CA LYS A 45 -2.94 15.33 -10.30
C LYS A 45 -2.31 13.99 -10.66
N VAL A 46 -1.86 13.86 -11.90
CA VAL A 46 -1.12 12.68 -12.37
C VAL A 46 0.37 12.89 -12.16
N ILE A 47 1.02 11.89 -11.56
CA ILE A 47 2.48 11.80 -11.48
C ILE A 47 2.95 10.68 -12.39
N ASP A 48 4.01 10.94 -13.16
CA ASP A 48 4.63 9.94 -14.02
C ASP A 48 5.00 8.69 -13.22
N GLY A 49 4.62 7.51 -13.72
CA GLY A 49 4.90 6.23 -13.11
C GLY A 49 6.38 5.95 -12.89
N ASN A 50 7.27 6.56 -13.67
CA ASN A 50 8.73 6.40 -13.56
C ASN A 50 9.32 7.09 -12.33
N TYR A 51 8.62 8.05 -11.72
CA TYR A 51 9.07 8.57 -10.43
C TYR A 51 8.99 7.49 -9.35
N ASP A 52 10.09 7.27 -8.65
CA ASP A 52 10.12 6.37 -7.52
C ASP A 52 9.19 6.88 -6.40
N PHE A 53 8.40 5.98 -5.82
CA PHE A 53 7.48 6.30 -4.74
C PHE A 53 8.17 6.99 -3.56
N ARG A 54 9.43 6.64 -3.29
CA ARG A 54 10.24 7.23 -2.21
C ARG A 54 10.39 8.74 -2.31
N TYR A 55 10.33 9.30 -3.52
CA TYR A 55 10.43 10.75 -3.74
C TYR A 55 9.08 11.48 -3.70
N VAL A 56 7.98 10.74 -3.80
CA VAL A 56 6.63 11.32 -3.85
C VAL A 56 5.77 11.02 -2.62
N ASN A 57 6.27 10.20 -1.71
CA ASN A 57 5.55 9.77 -0.50
C ASN A 57 5.19 10.91 0.46
N THR A 58 5.92 12.03 0.40
CA THR A 58 5.65 13.23 1.21
C THR A 58 4.46 14.03 0.71
N LEU A 59 4.03 13.81 -0.55
CA LEU A 59 2.96 14.58 -1.18
C LEU A 59 1.55 14.16 -0.73
N GLY A 60 1.42 12.98 -0.12
CA GLY A 60 0.13 12.45 0.34
C GLY A 60 0.06 12.32 1.86
N ASP A 61 -1.11 12.60 2.42
CA ASP A 61 -1.42 12.37 3.84
C ASP A 61 -2.13 11.03 4.07
N LEU A 62 -2.72 10.48 3.02
CA LEU A 62 -3.43 9.21 2.97
C LEU A 62 -3.04 8.48 1.69
N PHE A 63 -2.86 7.17 1.77
CA PHE A 63 -2.57 6.32 0.61
C PHE A 63 -3.72 5.37 0.32
N ILE A 64 -3.98 5.16 -0.95
CA ILE A 64 -4.92 4.14 -1.44
C ILE A 64 -4.11 3.20 -2.32
N ILE A 65 -4.15 1.92 -1.99
CA ILE A 65 -3.39 0.88 -2.70
C ILE A 65 -4.28 -0.30 -3.05
N SER A 66 -3.89 -1.00 -4.10
CA SER A 66 -4.45 -2.28 -4.52
C SER A 66 -3.31 -3.27 -4.78
N ASN A 67 -3.60 -4.56 -4.88
CA ASN A 67 -2.61 -5.60 -5.23
C ASN A 67 -1.40 -5.69 -4.27
N VAL A 68 -1.65 -5.82 -2.98
CA VAL A 68 -0.60 -5.94 -1.94
C VAL A 68 0.39 -7.07 -2.23
N GLY A 69 -0.07 -8.19 -2.76
CA GLY A 69 0.77 -9.36 -3.00
C GLY A 69 1.91 -9.14 -4.00
N GLN A 70 1.90 -8.04 -4.74
CA GLN A 70 2.88 -7.74 -5.80
C GLN A 70 3.65 -6.43 -5.60
N ALA A 71 3.33 -5.65 -4.57
CA ALA A 71 3.86 -4.30 -4.42
C ALA A 71 4.93 -4.20 -3.33
N SER A 72 6.21 -4.22 -3.72
CA SER A 72 7.33 -3.86 -2.82
C SER A 72 7.16 -2.47 -2.18
N THR A 73 6.41 -1.59 -2.80
CA THR A 73 6.07 -0.24 -2.32
C THR A 73 5.33 -0.25 -0.98
N ILE A 74 4.63 -1.34 -0.65
CA ILE A 74 3.83 -1.42 0.58
C ILE A 74 4.68 -1.33 1.84
N THR A 75 5.85 -1.95 1.85
CA THR A 75 6.78 -1.89 2.98
C THR A 75 7.22 -0.45 3.25
N TRP A 76 7.43 0.34 2.19
CA TRP A 76 7.76 1.76 2.31
C TRP A 76 6.58 2.57 2.85
N MET A 77 5.35 2.26 2.41
CA MET A 77 4.14 2.95 2.87
C MET A 77 3.85 2.71 4.35
N ILE A 78 3.99 1.48 4.81
CA ILE A 78 3.79 1.10 6.21
C ILE A 78 4.70 1.93 7.13
N ASN A 79 5.97 2.07 6.76
CA ASN A 79 6.96 2.82 7.53
C ASN A 79 6.75 4.35 7.54
N LEU A 80 5.83 4.88 6.74
CA LEU A 80 5.51 6.31 6.75
C LEU A 80 4.63 6.73 7.93
N GLY A 81 4.01 5.80 8.65
CA GLY A 81 3.08 6.10 9.73
C GLY A 81 1.84 6.87 9.29
N LYS A 82 1.48 6.82 8.00
CA LYS A 82 0.33 7.50 7.40
C LYS A 82 -0.79 6.50 7.11
N PRO A 83 -2.07 6.92 7.18
CA PRO A 83 -3.20 6.04 6.88
C PRO A 83 -3.11 5.41 5.49
N ILE A 84 -3.38 4.11 5.42
CA ILE A 84 -3.42 3.36 4.17
C ILE A 84 -4.77 2.67 4.04
N ILE A 85 -5.46 2.93 2.94
CA ILE A 85 -6.66 2.20 2.52
C ILE A 85 -6.21 1.12 1.54
N TYR A 86 -6.55 -0.12 1.82
CA TYR A 86 -6.30 -1.24 0.94
C TYR A 86 -7.58 -1.68 0.23
N LEU A 87 -7.53 -1.65 -1.10
CA LEU A 87 -8.61 -2.09 -1.97
C LEU A 87 -8.32 -3.54 -2.40
N TYR A 88 -9.04 -4.46 -1.80
CA TYR A 88 -8.92 -5.88 -2.08
C TYR A 88 -9.86 -6.33 -3.19
N THR A 89 -9.43 -7.25 -4.04
CA THR A 89 -10.28 -8.00 -4.96
C THR A 89 -9.77 -9.43 -5.14
N ASN A 90 -10.65 -10.40 -5.08
CA ASN A 90 -10.32 -11.81 -5.30
C ASN A 90 -9.74 -12.09 -6.71
N LYS A 91 -10.03 -11.19 -7.66
CA LYS A 91 -9.61 -11.37 -9.07
C LYS A 91 -8.13 -11.14 -9.30
N SER A 92 -7.48 -10.33 -8.47
CA SER A 92 -6.07 -9.97 -8.64
C SER A 92 -5.22 -10.23 -7.41
N ASP A 93 -5.83 -10.34 -6.22
CA ASP A 93 -5.13 -10.56 -4.97
C ASP A 93 -5.19 -12.04 -4.58
N PHE A 94 -4.22 -12.80 -5.03
CA PHE A 94 -4.09 -14.23 -4.73
C PHE A 94 -3.65 -14.48 -3.27
N LEU A 95 -4.38 -13.90 -2.32
CA LEU A 95 -4.12 -14.06 -0.90
C LEU A 95 -4.90 -15.26 -0.34
N ASN A 96 -4.24 -16.07 0.48
CA ASN A 96 -4.95 -17.08 1.27
C ASN A 96 -5.73 -16.40 2.43
N THR A 97 -6.62 -17.14 3.06
CA THR A 97 -7.48 -16.60 4.13
C THR A 97 -6.69 -15.98 5.28
N GLN A 98 -5.57 -16.58 5.68
CA GLN A 98 -4.72 -16.06 6.76
C GLN A 98 -4.10 -14.71 6.38
N ALA A 99 -3.64 -14.57 5.13
CA ALA A 99 -3.08 -13.33 4.63
C ALA A 99 -4.15 -12.22 4.53
N ILE A 100 -5.38 -12.57 4.11
CA ILE A 100 -6.51 -11.62 4.10
C ILE A 100 -6.80 -11.11 5.52
N ASP A 101 -6.82 -12.00 6.52
CA ASP A 101 -7.06 -11.62 7.92
C ASP A 101 -5.96 -10.70 8.47
N LEU A 102 -4.71 -10.91 8.08
CA LEU A 102 -3.61 -10.01 8.41
C LEU A 102 -3.77 -8.65 7.74
N VAL A 103 -4.08 -8.63 6.44
CA VAL A 103 -4.32 -7.39 5.70
C VAL A 103 -5.46 -6.57 6.31
N LYS A 104 -6.55 -7.20 6.73
CA LYS A 104 -7.67 -6.54 7.44
C LYS A 104 -7.22 -5.91 8.76
N LYS A 105 -6.25 -6.53 9.46
CA LYS A 105 -5.69 -5.97 10.69
C LYS A 105 -4.78 -4.78 10.43
N PHE A 106 -3.98 -4.81 9.36
CA PHE A 106 -2.96 -3.80 9.07
C PHE A 106 -3.47 -2.56 8.36
N PHE A 107 -4.53 -2.69 7.56
CA PHE A 107 -5.00 -1.62 6.69
C PHE A 107 -6.45 -1.23 6.96
N ILE A 108 -6.83 -0.04 6.54
CA ILE A 108 -8.23 0.32 6.36
C ILE A 108 -8.70 -0.46 5.14
N PHE A 109 -9.40 -1.56 5.36
CA PHE A 109 -9.69 -2.57 4.33
C PHE A 109 -11.03 -2.30 3.65
N ILE A 110 -11.05 -2.39 2.31
CA ILE A 110 -12.25 -2.34 1.49
C ILE A 110 -12.22 -3.52 0.52
N ASP A 111 -13.26 -4.33 0.55
CA ASP A 111 -13.49 -5.41 -0.41
C ASP A 111 -14.20 -4.83 -1.64
N THR A 112 -13.52 -4.77 -2.77
CA THR A 112 -14.06 -4.20 -4.01
C THR A 112 -14.93 -5.17 -4.80
N ASP A 113 -15.00 -6.44 -4.40
CA ASP A 113 -15.97 -7.39 -4.93
C ASP A 113 -17.34 -7.28 -4.22
N HIS A 114 -17.38 -6.56 -3.10
CA HIS A 114 -18.63 -6.26 -2.40
C HIS A 114 -19.43 -5.17 -3.13
N TYR A 115 -20.74 -5.38 -3.27
CA TYR A 115 -21.63 -4.36 -3.83
C TYR A 115 -21.66 -3.11 -2.94
N GLY A 116 -21.42 -1.93 -3.53
CA GLY A 116 -21.43 -0.66 -2.79
C GLY A 116 -20.07 -0.21 -2.24
N TRP A 117 -18.97 -0.91 -2.54
CA TRP A 117 -17.64 -0.56 -2.09
C TRP A 117 -17.21 0.89 -2.44
N GLU A 118 -17.71 1.44 -3.57
CA GLU A 118 -17.46 2.84 -3.93
C GLU A 118 -18.07 3.82 -2.91
N SER A 119 -19.25 3.48 -2.39
CA SER A 119 -19.90 4.27 -1.33
C SER A 119 -19.12 4.18 -0.02
N ASP A 120 -18.66 2.99 0.33
CA ASP A 120 -17.86 2.78 1.55
C ASP A 120 -16.55 3.56 1.47
N LEU A 121 -15.85 3.49 0.33
CA LEU A 121 -14.63 4.26 0.11
C LEU A 121 -14.91 5.76 0.18
N LYS A 122 -15.97 6.24 -0.46
CA LYS A 122 -16.36 7.65 -0.43
C LYS A 122 -16.67 8.12 0.99
N ASN A 123 -17.37 7.32 1.78
CA ASN A 123 -17.67 7.61 3.18
C ASN A 123 -16.38 7.72 4.01
N ILE A 124 -15.43 6.82 3.81
CA ILE A 124 -14.12 6.90 4.49
C ILE A 124 -13.36 8.15 4.05
N LEU A 125 -13.29 8.42 2.75
CA LEU A 125 -12.55 9.57 2.22
C LEU A 125 -13.16 10.93 2.64
N ASN A 126 -14.45 10.99 2.90
CA ASN A 126 -15.12 12.20 3.40
C ASN A 126 -14.89 12.45 4.89
N LYS A 127 -14.37 11.47 5.65
CA LYS A 127 -14.06 11.69 7.06
C LYS A 127 -13.00 12.77 7.27
N PRO A 128 -13.06 13.50 8.40
CA PRO A 128 -11.96 14.36 8.83
C PRO A 128 -10.64 13.57 8.94
N TYR A 129 -9.54 14.21 8.62
CA TYR A 129 -8.22 13.56 8.68
C TYR A 129 -7.87 13.04 10.09
N SER A 130 -8.35 13.72 11.12
CA SER A 130 -8.21 13.27 12.52
C SER A 130 -8.84 11.91 12.78
N GLU A 131 -10.01 11.63 12.19
CA GLU A 131 -10.64 10.32 12.28
C GLU A 131 -9.86 9.24 11.52
N LEU A 132 -9.37 9.57 10.32
CA LEU A 132 -8.53 8.64 9.54
C LEU A 132 -7.24 8.31 10.30
N LYS A 133 -6.61 9.29 10.95
CA LYS A 133 -5.46 9.05 11.83
C LYS A 133 -5.80 8.15 13.00
N LYS A 134 -6.96 8.32 13.62
CA LYS A 134 -7.40 7.45 14.72
C LYS A 134 -7.58 6.02 14.24
N MET A 135 -8.30 5.82 13.14
CA MET A 135 -8.46 4.49 12.52
C MET A 135 -7.11 3.84 12.20
N TRP A 136 -6.15 4.64 11.72
CA TRP A 136 -4.80 4.17 11.40
C TRP A 136 -3.99 3.81 12.65
N LYS A 137 -4.12 4.59 13.71
CA LYS A 137 -3.42 4.31 14.98
C LYS A 137 -3.75 2.93 15.53
N ASP A 138 -5.01 2.53 15.43
CA ASP A 138 -5.44 1.19 15.84
C ASP A 138 -4.80 0.10 14.97
N LYS A 139 -4.59 0.37 13.68
CA LYS A 139 -3.91 -0.53 12.74
C LYS A 139 -2.39 -0.57 13.00
N GLN A 140 -1.79 0.58 13.27
CA GLN A 140 -0.35 0.70 13.53
C GLN A 140 0.09 -0.19 14.70
N LEU A 141 -0.72 -0.32 15.73
CA LEU A 141 -0.42 -1.23 16.86
C LEU A 141 -0.23 -2.69 16.42
N TYR A 142 -1.03 -3.15 15.45
CA TYR A 142 -0.87 -4.50 14.89
C TYR A 142 0.36 -4.62 14.00
N ILE A 143 0.68 -3.58 13.24
CA ILE A 143 1.87 -3.54 12.39
C ILE A 143 3.13 -3.60 13.25
N ASP A 144 3.21 -2.76 14.28
CA ASP A 144 4.35 -2.70 15.19
C ASP A 144 4.58 -4.05 15.88
N LYS A 145 3.51 -4.70 16.32
CA LYS A 145 3.58 -6.03 16.92
C LYS A 145 4.04 -7.09 15.91
N TYR A 146 3.54 -7.04 14.68
CA TYR A 146 3.94 -7.96 13.62
C TYR A 146 5.41 -7.76 13.23
N GLU A 147 5.87 -6.53 13.11
CA GLU A 147 7.28 -6.22 12.85
C GLU A 147 8.17 -6.74 13.98
N GLU A 148 7.74 -6.58 15.23
CA GLU A 148 8.47 -7.09 16.38
C GLU A 148 8.58 -8.61 16.40
N GLU A 149 7.49 -9.32 16.06
CA GLU A 149 7.43 -10.78 16.13
C GLU A 149 8.05 -11.47 14.91
N TRP A 150 7.89 -10.89 13.70
CA TRP A 150 8.12 -11.61 12.44
C TRP A 150 9.19 -11.02 11.52
N LEU A 151 9.39 -9.71 11.53
CA LEU A 151 10.26 -9.07 10.54
C LEU A 151 11.64 -8.69 11.09
N THR A 152 11.70 -8.14 12.30
CA THR A 152 12.98 -7.61 12.79
C THR A 152 13.30 -8.06 14.21
N GLY A 153 12.29 -8.51 14.98
CA GLY A 153 12.40 -8.48 16.42
C GLY A 153 13.13 -7.20 16.75
N LYS A 154 12.70 -6.19 17.35
CA LYS A 154 13.34 -4.86 17.60
C LYS A 154 14.89 -4.85 17.76
N ASN A 155 15.52 -5.94 17.40
CA ASN A 155 16.95 -6.13 17.34
C ASN A 155 17.48 -5.52 16.04
N LEU A 156 17.89 -4.26 16.14
CA LEU A 156 18.70 -3.52 15.14
C LEU A 156 19.95 -4.29 14.64
N HIS A 157 20.02 -5.60 14.86
CA HIS A 157 21.19 -6.43 14.64
C HIS A 157 20.95 -7.61 13.70
N ALA A 158 19.94 -7.53 12.79
CA ALA A 158 19.68 -8.60 11.82
C ALA A 158 20.93 -9.01 11.05
N GLY A 159 21.80 -8.05 10.70
CA GLY A 159 23.10 -8.34 10.10
C GLY A 159 24.06 -9.11 11.01
N LYS A 160 24.09 -8.80 12.32
CA LYS A 160 24.92 -9.55 13.28
C LYS A 160 24.39 -10.95 13.53
N LEU A 161 23.06 -11.11 13.61
CA LEU A 161 22.42 -12.43 13.75
C LEU A 161 22.67 -13.30 12.51
N GLY A 162 22.53 -12.74 11.30
CA GLY A 162 22.85 -13.42 10.06
C GLY A 162 24.32 -13.82 9.98
N ALA A 163 25.24 -12.93 10.34
CA ALA A 163 26.66 -13.22 10.37
C ALA A 163 27.02 -14.32 11.41
N LYS A 164 26.38 -14.29 12.59
CA LYS A 164 26.52 -15.35 13.61
C LYS A 164 26.06 -16.70 13.08
N TYR A 165 24.87 -16.75 12.46
CA TYR A 165 24.32 -17.97 11.89
C TYR A 165 25.20 -18.55 10.78
N ILE A 166 25.71 -17.71 9.86
CA ILE A 166 26.63 -18.13 8.80
C ILE A 166 27.92 -18.69 9.42
N LYS A 167 28.48 -18.04 10.43
CA LYS A 167 29.69 -18.53 11.13
C LYS A 167 29.45 -19.89 11.79
N GLU A 168 28.30 -20.11 12.42
CA GLU A 168 27.94 -21.39 13.04
C GLU A 168 27.82 -22.50 11.98
N LEU A 169 27.19 -22.22 10.82
CA LEU A 169 27.11 -23.17 9.69
C LEU A 169 28.49 -23.56 9.16
N ILE A 170 29.39 -22.58 8.99
CA ILE A 170 30.75 -22.85 8.52
C ILE A 170 31.47 -23.74 9.52
N LEU A 171 31.41 -23.46 10.81
CA LEU A 171 32.06 -24.25 11.85
C LEU A 171 31.52 -25.69 11.97
N GLN A 172 30.24 -25.90 11.70
CA GLN A 172 29.65 -27.24 11.65
C GLN A 172 30.11 -28.06 10.45
N ASN A 173 30.33 -27.42 9.30
CA ASN A 173 30.77 -28.08 8.06
C ASN A 173 32.30 -28.32 8.02
N THR A 174 33.07 -27.63 8.83
CA THR A 174 34.54 -27.83 8.92
C THR A 174 34.95 -28.92 9.93
N LYS A 175 33.98 -29.47 10.67
CA LYS A 175 34.19 -30.57 11.63
C LYS A 175 33.87 -31.96 11.04
N LYS A 176 33.53 -32.04 9.78
CA LYS A 176 33.39 -33.29 9.01
C LYS A 176 34.60 -33.51 8.11
#